data_4af5df0d4d4b3489253fba387b4d4ec5
#
_entry.id   4af5df0d4d4b3489253fba387b4d4ec5
#
_cell.length_a   1.000
_cell.length_b   1.000
_cell.length_c   1.000
_cell.angle_alpha   90.00
_cell.angle_beta   90.00
_cell.angle_gamma   90.00
#
_symmetry.space_group_name_H-M   'P 1'
#
loop_
_entity.id
_entity.type
_entity.pdbx_description
1 polymer ?
#
loop_
_entity_poly.entity_id
_entity_poly.type
_entity_poly.pdbx_seq_one_letter_code
_entity_poly.pdbx_strand_id
1 'polypeptide(L)'
;MLDIIFYMLKQLTLIFECSRIYSLPMTILSWLVVFTFGLYSSGNVINGILALIGVCFAHLGTNVLDDYLDYKHLIKQVGFNKSEYLKNTQKTKCRYIISGMVEEKDILYLAFSYFLLAGIIGAYFI
;
A
#
# COMPACT_ATOMS: atom_id res chain seq x y z
N MET A 1 -17.20 13.51 -20.34
CA MET A 1 -15.81 13.86 -19.96
C MET A 1 -15.66 14.08 -18.46
N LEU A 2 -16.50 14.91 -17.83
CA LEU A 2 -16.52 15.13 -16.37
C LEU A 2 -16.74 13.84 -15.56
N ASP A 3 -17.64 12.97 -15.99
CA ASP A 3 -17.93 11.70 -15.30
C ASP A 3 -16.75 10.74 -15.30
N ILE A 4 -15.98 10.71 -16.40
CA ILE A 4 -14.77 9.88 -16.51
C ILE A 4 -13.68 10.39 -15.55
N ILE A 5 -13.49 11.72 -15.50
CA ILE A 5 -12.53 12.35 -14.59
C ILE A 5 -12.91 12.08 -13.13
N PHE A 6 -14.19 12.23 -12.80
CA PHE A 6 -14.70 11.95 -11.45
C PHE A 6 -14.52 10.47 -11.06
N TYR A 7 -14.78 9.55 -11.99
CA TYR A 7 -14.54 8.13 -11.79
C TYR A 7 -13.06 7.84 -11.54
N MET A 8 -12.17 8.39 -12.36
CA MET A 8 -10.71 8.21 -12.19
C MET A 8 -10.22 8.76 -10.85
N LEU A 9 -10.68 9.95 -10.44
CA LEU A 9 -10.33 10.54 -9.15
C LEU A 9 -10.79 9.66 -7.99
N LYS A 10 -11.99 9.10 -8.06
CA LYS A 10 -12.51 8.17 -7.04
C LYS A 10 -11.65 6.91 -6.94
N GLN A 11 -11.24 6.34 -8.07
CA GLN A 11 -10.34 5.17 -8.09
C GLN A 11 -8.97 5.49 -7.50
N LEU A 12 -8.40 6.64 -7.85
CA LEU A 12 -7.14 7.10 -7.27
C LEU A 12 -7.25 7.26 -5.74
N THR A 13 -8.31 7.90 -5.26
CA THR A 13 -8.54 8.06 -3.81
C THR A 13 -8.61 6.71 -3.10
N LEU A 14 -9.32 5.73 -3.67
CA LEU A 14 -9.39 4.38 -3.11
C LEU A 14 -8.01 3.71 -3.07
N ILE A 15 -7.20 3.84 -4.13
CA ILE A 15 -5.83 3.30 -4.15
C ILE A 15 -4.99 3.95 -3.04
N PHE A 16 -5.09 5.27 -2.86
CA PHE A 16 -4.38 6.00 -1.80
C PHE A 16 -4.78 5.52 -0.40
N GLU A 17 -6.08 5.33 -0.15
CA GLU A 17 -6.58 4.82 1.13
C GLU A 17 -6.15 3.37 1.38
N CYS A 18 -6.34 2.49 0.39
CA CYS A 18 -5.96 1.07 0.49
C CYS A 18 -4.47 0.87 0.75
N SER A 19 -3.63 1.68 0.12
CA SER A 19 -2.17 1.56 0.21
C SER A 19 -1.58 2.23 1.45
N ARG A 20 -2.40 2.93 2.25
CA ARG A 20 -1.96 3.69 3.44
C ARG A 20 -0.76 4.59 3.13
N ILE A 21 -0.84 5.39 2.06
CA ILE A 21 0.26 6.25 1.60
C ILE A 21 0.78 7.16 2.72
N TYR A 22 -0.06 7.52 3.68
CA TYR A 22 0.35 8.29 4.86
C TYR A 22 1.42 7.60 5.74
N SER A 23 1.68 6.31 5.55
CA SER A 23 2.75 5.59 6.26
C SER A 23 4.13 5.71 5.58
N LEU A 24 4.19 6.17 4.31
CA LEU A 24 5.44 6.33 3.57
C LEU A 24 6.50 7.23 4.24
N PRO A 25 6.15 8.31 4.97
CA PRO A 25 7.16 9.13 5.64
C PRO A 25 8.13 8.34 6.50
N MET A 26 7.66 7.29 7.19
CA MET A 26 8.53 6.42 8.00
C MET A 26 9.54 5.65 7.14
N THR A 27 9.10 5.14 5.99
CA THR A 27 9.95 4.44 5.02
C THR A 27 10.98 5.38 4.40
N ILE A 28 10.55 6.59 4.05
CA ILE A 28 11.43 7.62 3.46
C ILE A 28 12.51 8.04 4.47
N LEU A 29 12.14 8.24 5.73
CA LEU A 29 13.10 8.58 6.79
C LEU A 29 14.12 7.47 7.00
N SER A 30 13.69 6.23 7.07
CA SER A 30 14.59 5.07 7.22
C SER A 30 15.54 4.95 6.02
N TRP A 31 15.02 5.12 4.80
CA TRP A 31 15.83 5.14 3.59
C TRP A 31 16.84 6.28 3.60
N LEU A 32 16.45 7.49 4.03
CA LEU A 32 17.31 8.68 4.03
C LEU A 32 18.56 8.45 4.90
N VAL A 33 18.42 7.78 6.03
CA VAL A 33 19.55 7.40 6.88
C VAL A 33 20.51 6.47 6.13
N VAL A 34 20.00 5.39 5.55
CA VAL A 34 20.83 4.42 4.81
C VAL A 34 21.48 5.07 3.58
N PHE A 35 20.73 5.91 2.87
CA PHE A 35 21.21 6.62 1.69
C PHE A 35 22.37 7.57 2.01
N THR A 36 22.29 8.28 3.15
CA THR A 36 23.36 9.19 3.60
C THR A 36 24.67 8.42 3.83
N PHE A 37 24.59 7.26 4.48
CA PHE A 37 25.76 6.38 4.64
C PHE A 37 26.26 5.84 3.31
N GLY A 38 25.36 5.48 2.39
CA GLY A 38 25.72 5.02 1.05
C GLY A 38 26.48 6.08 0.25
N LEU A 39 26.03 7.32 0.29
CA LEU A 39 26.72 8.45 -0.38
C LEU A 39 28.12 8.69 0.20
N TYR A 40 28.26 8.60 1.51
CA TYR A 40 29.57 8.73 2.17
C TYR A 40 30.55 7.64 1.69
N SER A 41 30.06 6.46 1.33
CA SER A 41 30.83 5.32 0.81
C SER A 41 30.94 5.32 -0.73
N SER A 42 30.84 6.44 -1.41
CA SER A 42 30.92 6.58 -2.89
C SER A 42 29.70 5.99 -3.63
N GLY A 43 28.54 5.95 -3.00
CA GLY A 43 27.30 5.47 -3.58
C GLY A 43 26.79 6.35 -4.73
N ASN A 44 26.02 5.75 -5.64
CA ASN A 44 25.40 6.45 -6.76
C ASN A 44 24.02 6.99 -6.35
N VAL A 45 23.81 8.30 -6.55
CA VAL A 45 22.55 8.99 -6.22
C VAL A 45 21.36 8.39 -6.98
N ILE A 46 21.54 8.06 -8.27
CA ILE A 46 20.46 7.49 -9.10
C ILE A 46 20.02 6.13 -8.53
N ASN A 47 20.98 5.28 -8.18
CA ASN A 47 20.69 3.98 -7.56
C ASN A 47 19.98 4.16 -6.22
N GLY A 48 20.36 5.17 -5.42
CA GLY A 48 19.67 5.49 -4.19
C GLY A 48 18.20 5.88 -4.41
N ILE A 49 17.90 6.69 -5.42
CA ILE A 49 16.53 7.08 -5.77
C ILE A 49 15.72 5.86 -6.25
N LEU A 50 16.31 5.02 -7.12
CA LEU A 50 15.67 3.79 -7.57
C LEU A 50 15.35 2.86 -6.40
N ALA A 51 16.31 2.69 -5.47
CA ALA A 51 16.10 1.92 -4.26
C ALA A 51 14.94 2.46 -3.41
N LEU A 52 14.84 3.81 -3.25
CA LEU A 52 13.72 4.43 -2.56
C LEU A 52 12.37 4.05 -3.20
N ILE A 53 12.27 4.19 -4.52
CA ILE A 53 11.04 3.86 -5.27
C ILE A 53 10.67 2.39 -5.05
N GLY A 54 11.64 1.47 -5.15
CA GLY A 54 11.43 0.05 -4.92
C GLY A 54 10.94 -0.27 -3.51
N VAL A 55 11.56 0.33 -2.50
CA VAL A 55 11.16 0.16 -1.09
C VAL A 55 9.79 0.75 -0.82
N CYS A 56 9.45 1.89 -1.41
CA CYS A 56 8.09 2.46 -1.31
C CYS A 56 7.03 1.51 -1.89
N PHE A 57 7.27 0.94 -3.08
CA PHE A 57 6.35 -0.04 -3.64
C PHE A 57 6.22 -1.29 -2.78
N ALA A 58 7.32 -1.83 -2.26
CA ALA A 58 7.28 -2.97 -1.34
C ALA A 58 6.47 -2.66 -0.08
N HIS A 59 6.66 -1.48 0.50
CA HIS A 59 5.92 -1.03 1.68
C HIS A 59 4.41 -0.90 1.41
N LEU A 60 4.05 -0.27 0.29
CA LEU A 60 2.63 -0.13 -0.11
C LEU A 60 1.99 -1.50 -0.36
N GLY A 61 2.70 -2.40 -1.04
CA GLY A 61 2.24 -3.77 -1.27
C GLY A 61 2.01 -4.54 0.04
N THR A 62 2.91 -4.38 1.00
CA THR A 62 2.78 -5.01 2.33
C THR A 62 1.56 -4.47 3.07
N ASN A 63 1.32 -3.15 3.05
CA ASN A 63 0.14 -2.56 3.69
C ASN A 63 -1.17 -3.09 3.12
N VAL A 64 -1.26 -3.18 1.78
CA VAL A 64 -2.44 -3.70 1.09
C VAL A 64 -2.66 -5.18 1.42
N LEU A 65 -1.59 -5.97 1.42
CA LEU A 65 -1.66 -7.39 1.76
C LEU A 65 -2.04 -7.62 3.22
N ASP A 66 -1.52 -6.82 4.15
CA ASP A 66 -1.85 -6.85 5.57
C ASP A 66 -3.36 -6.60 5.79
N ASP A 67 -3.90 -5.58 5.15
CA ASP A 67 -5.34 -5.29 5.21
C ASP A 67 -6.20 -6.43 4.63
N TYR A 68 -5.74 -7.09 3.57
CA TYR A 68 -6.42 -8.27 3.02
C TYR A 68 -6.43 -9.43 4.03
N LEU A 69 -5.29 -9.72 4.64
CA LEU A 69 -5.17 -10.79 5.63
C LEU A 69 -6.00 -10.50 6.89
N ASP A 70 -5.97 -9.25 7.37
CA ASP A 70 -6.80 -8.80 8.48
C ASP A 70 -8.30 -8.95 8.17
N TYR A 71 -8.71 -8.58 6.95
CA TYR A 71 -10.08 -8.79 6.49
C TYR A 71 -10.48 -10.27 6.54
N LYS A 72 -9.63 -11.17 6.00
CA LYS A 72 -9.86 -12.62 6.05
C LYS A 72 -9.97 -13.17 7.47
N HIS A 73 -9.21 -12.60 8.38
CA HIS A 73 -9.28 -12.97 9.80
C HIS A 73 -10.58 -12.50 10.46
N LEU A 74 -10.95 -11.23 10.17
CA LEU A 74 -12.16 -10.63 10.75
C LEU A 74 -13.44 -11.36 10.33
N ILE A 75 -13.60 -11.71 9.06
CA ILE A 75 -14.82 -12.37 8.57
C ILE A 75 -14.98 -13.81 9.10
N LYS A 76 -13.88 -14.43 9.59
CA LYS A 76 -13.90 -15.77 10.19
C LYS A 76 -14.22 -15.76 11.69
N GLN A 77 -14.20 -14.60 12.34
CA GLN A 77 -14.49 -14.51 13.77
C GLN A 77 -15.96 -14.81 14.05
N VAL A 78 -16.19 -15.65 15.04
CA VAL A 78 -17.55 -15.97 15.51
C VAL A 78 -18.20 -14.68 16.03
N GLY A 79 -19.39 -14.35 15.54
CA GLY A 79 -20.10 -13.14 15.93
C GLY A 79 -19.68 -11.86 15.18
N PHE A 80 -18.86 -11.95 14.13
CA PHE A 80 -18.55 -10.78 13.32
C PHE A 80 -19.79 -10.17 12.69
N ASN A 81 -20.08 -8.92 13.03
CA ASN A 81 -21.21 -8.15 12.49
C ASN A 81 -20.70 -6.98 11.63
N LYS A 82 -20.87 -7.12 10.33
CA LYS A 82 -20.46 -6.11 9.33
C LYS A 82 -21.06 -4.73 9.61
N SER A 83 -22.35 -4.66 9.95
CA SER A 83 -23.03 -3.39 10.17
C SER A 83 -22.54 -2.68 11.43
N GLU A 84 -22.26 -3.42 12.48
CA GLU A 84 -21.70 -2.89 13.71
C GLU A 84 -20.26 -2.42 13.52
N TYR A 85 -19.45 -3.19 12.79
CA TYR A 85 -18.08 -2.80 12.44
C TYR A 85 -18.05 -1.47 11.67
N LEU A 86 -18.93 -1.31 10.68
CA LEU A 86 -18.99 -0.10 9.86
C LEU A 86 -19.54 1.13 10.63
N LYS A 87 -20.35 0.93 11.65
CA LYS A 87 -20.81 2.02 12.53
C LYS A 87 -19.72 2.55 13.44
N ASN A 88 -18.73 1.72 13.80
CA ASN A 88 -17.64 2.14 14.66
C ASN A 88 -16.61 2.94 13.85
N THR A 89 -16.63 4.27 14.00
CA THR A 89 -15.74 5.20 13.29
C THR A 89 -14.26 5.07 13.67
N GLN A 90 -13.96 4.47 14.82
CA GLN A 90 -12.57 4.24 15.26
C GLN A 90 -11.92 3.04 14.56
N LYS A 91 -12.74 2.09 14.05
CA LYS A 91 -12.26 0.93 13.29
C LYS A 91 -12.11 1.30 11.82
N THR A 92 -10.91 1.66 11.42
CA THR A 92 -10.60 2.09 10.04
C THR A 92 -10.00 0.99 9.18
N LYS A 93 -9.35 -0.01 9.79
CA LYS A 93 -8.71 -1.13 9.06
C LYS A 93 -9.72 -1.88 8.19
N CYS A 94 -9.32 -2.24 7.00
CA CYS A 94 -10.11 -3.03 6.03
C CYS A 94 -11.51 -2.45 5.71
N ARG A 95 -11.81 -1.22 6.13
CA ARG A 95 -13.15 -0.63 6.00
C ARG A 95 -13.63 -0.59 4.56
N TYR A 96 -12.73 -0.29 3.62
CA TYR A 96 -13.03 -0.24 2.19
C TYR A 96 -13.38 -1.61 1.60
N ILE A 97 -12.80 -2.72 2.12
CA ILE A 97 -13.17 -4.08 1.71
C ILE A 97 -14.50 -4.47 2.37
N ILE A 98 -14.64 -4.23 3.66
CA ILE A 98 -15.85 -4.58 4.42
C ILE A 98 -17.07 -3.82 3.91
N SER A 99 -16.93 -2.55 3.52
CA SER A 99 -18.02 -1.76 2.94
C SER A 99 -18.42 -2.23 1.53
N GLY A 100 -17.55 -2.97 0.85
CA GLY A 100 -17.75 -3.37 -0.53
C GLY A 100 -17.39 -2.30 -1.56
N MET A 101 -16.60 -1.30 -1.16
CA MET A 101 -16.08 -0.28 -2.11
C MET A 101 -15.07 -0.87 -3.07
N VAL A 102 -14.34 -1.91 -2.66
CA VAL A 102 -13.35 -2.63 -3.46
C VAL A 102 -13.60 -4.12 -3.30
N GLU A 103 -13.50 -4.88 -4.39
CA GLU A 103 -13.61 -6.32 -4.35
C GLU A 103 -12.33 -6.94 -3.78
N GLU A 104 -12.49 -8.07 -3.11
CA GLU A 104 -11.39 -8.81 -2.47
C GLU A 104 -10.26 -9.15 -3.45
N LYS A 105 -10.62 -9.57 -4.67
CA LYS A 105 -9.65 -9.91 -5.71
C LYS A 105 -8.84 -8.70 -6.20
N ASP A 106 -9.47 -7.51 -6.26
CA ASP A 106 -8.81 -6.30 -6.72
C ASP A 106 -7.73 -5.84 -5.74
N ILE A 107 -7.96 -6.06 -4.44
CA ILE A 107 -6.96 -5.82 -3.40
C ILE A 107 -5.74 -6.71 -3.58
N LEU A 108 -5.94 -7.99 -3.88
CA LEU A 108 -4.82 -8.90 -4.18
C LEU A 108 -4.06 -8.47 -5.43
N TYR A 109 -4.77 -8.11 -6.52
CA TYR A 109 -4.12 -7.61 -7.73
C TYR A 109 -3.32 -6.34 -7.46
N LEU A 110 -3.83 -5.43 -6.65
CA LEU A 110 -3.11 -4.22 -6.26
C LEU A 110 -1.84 -4.55 -5.48
N ALA A 111 -1.91 -5.44 -4.48
CA ALA A 111 -0.75 -5.87 -3.71
C ALA A 111 0.31 -6.53 -4.60
N PHE A 112 -0.10 -7.45 -5.48
CA PHE A 112 0.82 -8.10 -6.43
C PHE A 112 1.44 -7.12 -7.41
N SER A 113 0.69 -6.12 -7.88
CA SER A 113 1.22 -5.08 -8.77
C SER A 113 2.34 -4.29 -8.09
N TYR A 114 2.17 -3.92 -6.83
CA TYR A 114 3.20 -3.25 -6.05
C TYR A 114 4.44 -4.14 -5.86
N PHE A 115 4.28 -5.41 -5.50
CA PHE A 115 5.41 -6.32 -5.36
C PHE A 115 6.11 -6.59 -6.69
N LEU A 116 5.38 -6.68 -7.78
CA LEU A 116 5.96 -6.83 -9.12
C LEU A 116 6.85 -5.63 -9.47
N LEU A 117 6.36 -4.41 -9.24
CA LEU A 117 7.14 -3.19 -9.49
C LEU A 117 8.39 -3.13 -8.59
N ALA A 118 8.24 -3.44 -7.31
CA ALA A 118 9.38 -3.53 -6.39
C ALA A 118 10.39 -4.60 -6.82
N GLY A 119 9.90 -5.76 -7.28
CA GLY A 119 10.74 -6.86 -7.78
C GLY A 119 11.51 -6.51 -9.05
N ILE A 120 10.87 -5.81 -10.01
CA ILE A 120 11.55 -5.33 -11.24
C ILE A 120 12.69 -4.38 -10.87
N ILE A 121 12.43 -3.43 -9.95
CA ILE A 121 13.46 -2.50 -9.49
C ILE A 121 14.56 -3.26 -8.72
N GLY A 122 14.18 -4.21 -7.87
CA GLY A 122 15.14 -5.03 -7.13
C GLY A 122 16.03 -5.87 -8.05
N ALA A 123 15.49 -6.43 -9.13
CA ALA A 123 16.24 -7.20 -10.10
C ALA A 123 17.31 -6.38 -10.85
N TYR A 124 17.11 -5.06 -10.95
CA TYR A 124 18.14 -4.16 -11.50
C TYR A 124 19.42 -4.12 -10.65
N PHE A 125 19.35 -4.43 -9.35
CA PHE A 125 20.48 -4.37 -8.43
C PHE A 125 21.24 -5.73 -8.29
N ILE A 126 20.81 -6.78 -8.97
CA ILE A 126 21.43 -8.11 -8.97
C ILE A 126 22.34 -8.27 -10.17
#